data_80970268190ced28d9dd864dc969273e
#
_entry.id   80970268190ced28d9dd864dc969273e
#
_cell.length_a   1.000
_cell.length_b   1.000
_cell.length_c   1.000
_cell.angle_alpha   90.00
_cell.angle_beta   90.00
_cell.angle_gamma   90.00
#
_symmetry.space_group_name_H-M   'P 1'
#
loop_
_entity.id
_entity.type
_entity.pdbx_description
1 polymer ?
#
loop_
_entity_poly.entity_id
_entity_poly.type
_entity_poly.pdbx_seq_one_letter_code
_entity_poly.pdbx_strand_id
1 'polypeptide(L)'
;HSIEEAKERIAYYRKEYYDARHCCYAYVLGAGEGDSMGCMGTEYRANDDGEPSGTAGRPILGQINANKLTNILVVVIRYFGGILLGTGGLIVAYKEATKDALSHATIIQKDVLINKQISFSYEKMSEIMRTIRDTQTKILSQEYSSDGHCTMLLEIKKTHEGRF
;
A
#
# COMPACT_ATOMS: atom_id res chain seq x y z
N HIS A 1 8.72 -2.41 -0.60
CA HIS A 1 7.64 -1.41 -0.83
C HIS A 1 8.02 -0.07 -0.18
N SER A 2 8.90 0.70 -0.87
CA SER A 2 9.39 1.99 -0.40
C SER A 2 9.31 3.03 -1.53
N ILE A 3 9.48 4.31 -1.17
CA ILE A 3 9.56 5.41 -2.16
C ILE A 3 10.76 5.22 -3.09
N GLU A 4 11.88 4.75 -2.54
CA GLU A 4 13.11 4.49 -3.29
C GLU A 4 12.86 3.44 -4.36
N GLU A 5 12.22 2.32 -4.01
CA GLU A 5 11.85 1.28 -4.96
C GLU A 5 10.89 1.80 -6.04
N ALA A 6 9.90 2.63 -5.67
CA ALA A 6 9.00 3.25 -6.63
C ALA A 6 9.76 4.15 -7.61
N LYS A 7 10.70 4.98 -7.12
CA LYS A 7 11.54 5.86 -7.96
C LYS A 7 12.44 5.06 -8.90
N GLU A 8 13.05 3.98 -8.43
CA GLU A 8 13.87 3.08 -9.24
C GLU A 8 13.06 2.46 -10.38
N ARG A 9 11.83 2.00 -10.09
CA ARG A 9 10.95 1.43 -11.12
C ARG A 9 10.49 2.47 -12.13
N ILE A 10 10.16 3.68 -11.71
CA ILE A 10 9.81 4.78 -12.61
C ILE A 10 11.00 5.12 -13.52
N ALA A 11 12.21 5.22 -12.97
CA ALA A 11 13.42 5.47 -13.74
C ALA A 11 13.72 4.35 -14.75
N TYR A 12 13.50 3.09 -14.35
CA TYR A 12 13.62 1.93 -15.22
C TYR A 12 12.68 2.05 -16.43
N TYR A 13 11.39 2.31 -16.20
CA TYR A 13 10.42 2.42 -17.30
C TYR A 13 10.68 3.63 -18.20
N ARG A 14 11.11 4.76 -17.64
CA ARG A 14 11.53 5.92 -18.46
C ARG A 14 12.70 5.59 -19.38
N LYS A 15 13.65 4.77 -18.93
CA LYS A 15 14.78 4.33 -19.73
C LYS A 15 14.37 3.28 -20.77
N GLU A 16 13.52 2.34 -20.38
CA GLU A 16 13.02 1.28 -21.26
C GLU A 16 12.20 1.85 -22.42
N TYR A 17 11.34 2.84 -22.11
CA TYR A 17 10.49 3.52 -23.09
C TYR A 17 10.96 4.97 -23.32
N TYR A 18 12.26 5.14 -23.58
CA TYR A 18 12.89 6.45 -23.72
C TYR A 18 12.33 7.30 -24.87
N ASP A 19 11.74 6.67 -25.89
CA ASP A 19 11.11 7.28 -27.05
C ASP A 19 9.64 7.66 -26.82
N ALA A 20 9.04 7.25 -25.70
CA ALA A 20 7.70 7.65 -25.31
C ALA A 20 7.68 9.11 -24.83
N ARG A 21 6.62 9.84 -25.21
CA ARG A 21 6.50 11.26 -24.88
C ARG A 21 6.16 11.48 -23.40
N HIS A 22 5.38 10.60 -22.80
CA HIS A 22 4.92 10.71 -21.41
C HIS A 22 5.03 9.37 -20.68
N CYS A 23 5.55 9.45 -19.46
CA CYS A 23 5.65 8.35 -18.51
C CYS A 23 4.94 8.77 -17.21
N CYS A 24 3.62 8.80 -17.26
CA CYS A 24 2.78 9.24 -16.16
C CYS A 24 2.63 8.13 -15.12
N TYR A 25 2.51 8.49 -13.85
CA TYR A 25 2.41 7.49 -12.79
C TYR A 25 1.64 7.98 -11.59
N ALA A 26 1.15 7.02 -10.81
CA ALA A 26 0.76 7.23 -9.43
C ALA A 26 1.15 6.03 -8.57
N TYR A 27 1.46 6.29 -7.31
CA TYR A 27 1.67 5.24 -6.31
C TYR A 27 0.96 5.55 -5.01
N VAL A 28 0.64 4.50 -4.29
CA VAL A 28 0.12 4.51 -2.92
C VAL A 28 0.92 3.50 -2.12
N LEU A 29 1.53 3.91 -1.01
CA LEU A 29 2.42 3.09 -0.19
C LEU A 29 1.99 3.10 1.27
N GLY A 30 2.37 2.05 2.00
CA GLY A 30 2.07 1.89 3.41
C GLY A 30 0.65 1.34 3.65
N ALA A 31 0.31 1.16 4.92
CA ALA A 31 -1.02 0.76 5.37
C ALA A 31 -1.59 1.84 6.27
N GLY A 32 -2.71 2.42 5.87
CA GLY A 32 -3.45 3.44 6.60
C GLY A 32 -4.91 3.04 6.81
N GLU A 33 -5.65 3.86 7.52
CA GLU A 33 -7.09 3.67 7.73
C GLU A 33 -7.94 4.30 6.61
N GLY A 34 -7.27 4.83 5.59
CA GLY A 34 -7.87 5.64 4.55
C GLY A 34 -7.96 7.12 4.96
N ASP A 35 -7.75 8.00 3.99
CA ASP A 35 -7.95 9.44 4.15
C ASP A 35 -9.28 9.90 3.53
N SER A 36 -9.55 11.20 3.59
CA SER A 36 -10.74 11.82 2.99
C SER A 36 -10.82 11.65 1.46
N MET A 37 -9.73 11.25 0.81
CA MET A 37 -9.65 10.97 -0.63
C MET A 37 -9.79 9.46 -0.95
N GLY A 38 -10.03 8.62 0.07
CA GLY A 38 -10.15 7.16 -0.07
C GLY A 38 -8.82 6.43 -0.26
N CYS A 39 -7.69 7.12 0.02
CA CYS A 39 -6.37 6.53 -0.09
C CYS A 39 -6.11 5.59 1.09
N MET A 40 -5.87 4.31 0.83
CA MET A 40 -5.61 3.29 1.86
C MET A 40 -4.15 3.26 2.33
N GLY A 41 -3.28 4.11 1.76
CA GLY A 41 -1.86 4.20 2.12
C GLY A 41 -1.58 5.39 3.05
N THR A 42 -0.39 5.40 3.60
CA THR A 42 0.14 6.52 4.39
C THR A 42 0.86 7.55 3.52
N GLU A 43 1.23 7.17 2.31
CA GLU A 43 1.93 8.02 1.36
C GLU A 43 1.48 7.73 -0.07
N TYR A 44 1.24 8.79 -0.84
CA TYR A 44 0.87 8.67 -2.25
C TYR A 44 1.47 9.80 -3.08
N ARG A 45 1.58 9.57 -4.38
CA ARG A 45 2.00 10.57 -5.35
C ARG A 45 1.35 10.31 -6.70
N ALA A 46 1.03 11.39 -7.40
CA ALA A 46 0.59 11.37 -8.79
C ALA A 46 1.44 12.32 -9.63
N ASN A 47 1.75 11.96 -10.87
CA ASN A 47 2.58 12.75 -11.76
C ASN A 47 2.08 12.68 -13.20
N ASP A 48 1.92 13.83 -13.84
CA ASP A 48 1.40 13.97 -15.19
C ASP A 48 2.49 13.91 -16.28
N ASP A 49 3.78 13.99 -15.92
CA ASP A 49 4.95 13.90 -16.80
C ASP A 49 4.80 14.69 -18.10
N GLY A 50 4.43 15.98 -17.99
CA GLY A 50 4.27 16.89 -19.13
C GLY A 50 2.91 16.84 -19.82
N GLU A 51 1.98 16.00 -19.40
CA GLU A 51 0.57 16.12 -19.78
C GLU A 51 -0.07 17.35 -19.10
N PRO A 52 -1.19 17.87 -19.60
CA PRO A 52 -1.91 18.93 -18.93
C PRO A 52 -2.25 18.55 -17.49
N SER A 53 -2.13 19.49 -16.57
CA SER A 53 -2.27 19.25 -15.12
C SER A 53 -3.55 18.51 -14.77
N GLY A 54 -3.41 17.40 -14.04
CA GLY A 54 -4.51 16.59 -13.55
C GLY A 54 -5.17 15.66 -14.57
N THR A 55 -4.62 15.56 -15.79
CA THR A 55 -5.21 14.72 -16.85
C THR A 55 -4.68 13.29 -16.91
N ALA A 56 -3.59 13.00 -16.19
CA ALA A 56 -2.94 11.70 -16.19
C ALA A 56 -2.77 11.13 -14.78
N GLY A 57 -1.95 11.75 -13.95
CA GLY A 57 -1.62 11.23 -12.63
C GLY A 57 -2.82 11.11 -11.70
N ARG A 58 -3.73 12.09 -11.69
CA ARG A 58 -4.97 12.04 -10.89
C ARG A 58 -5.92 10.92 -11.32
N PRO A 59 -6.22 10.72 -12.61
CA PRO A 59 -7.02 9.57 -13.08
C PRO A 59 -6.41 8.23 -12.68
N ILE A 60 -5.07 8.07 -12.75
CA ILE A 60 -4.37 6.86 -12.30
C ILE A 60 -4.58 6.66 -10.80
N LEU A 61 -4.31 7.67 -9.98
CA LEU A 61 -4.50 7.62 -8.53
C LEU A 61 -5.95 7.32 -8.16
N GLY A 62 -6.90 7.92 -8.87
CA GLY A 62 -8.33 7.69 -8.67
C GLY A 62 -8.72 6.22 -8.85
N GLN A 63 -8.13 5.51 -9.81
CA GLN A 63 -8.39 4.08 -10.01
C GLN A 63 -7.76 3.22 -8.90
N ILE A 64 -6.56 3.57 -8.41
CA ILE A 64 -5.94 2.90 -7.27
C ILE A 64 -6.84 3.02 -6.04
N ASN A 65 -7.32 4.23 -5.74
CA ASN A 65 -8.16 4.51 -4.59
C ASN A 65 -9.55 3.86 -4.71
N ALA A 66 -10.17 3.88 -5.89
CA ALA A 66 -11.47 3.22 -6.13
C ALA A 66 -11.42 1.71 -5.86
N ASN A 67 -10.27 1.08 -6.11
CA ASN A 67 -10.03 -0.33 -5.82
C ASN A 67 -9.48 -0.59 -4.41
N LYS A 68 -9.35 0.46 -3.58
CA LYS A 68 -8.83 0.38 -2.19
C LYS A 68 -7.46 -0.32 -2.10
N LEU A 69 -6.58 -0.03 -3.05
CA LEU A 69 -5.26 -0.64 -3.14
C LEU A 69 -4.20 0.22 -2.45
N THR A 70 -3.22 -0.44 -1.86
CA THR A 70 -1.99 0.16 -1.33
C THR A 70 -0.78 -0.71 -1.69
N ASN A 71 0.42 -0.20 -1.46
CA ASN A 71 1.68 -0.83 -1.86
C ASN A 71 1.73 -1.13 -3.36
N ILE A 72 1.29 -0.16 -4.15
CA ILE A 72 1.18 -0.25 -5.60
C ILE A 72 1.78 0.99 -6.27
N LEU A 73 2.45 0.77 -7.39
CA LEU A 73 2.84 1.76 -8.38
C LEU A 73 2.19 1.39 -9.70
N VAL A 74 1.50 2.34 -10.32
CA VAL A 74 0.99 2.23 -11.69
C VAL A 74 1.72 3.24 -12.55
N VAL A 75 2.30 2.78 -13.64
CA VAL A 75 2.98 3.58 -14.65
C VAL A 75 2.24 3.40 -15.96
N VAL A 76 1.86 4.51 -16.59
CA VAL A 76 1.21 4.50 -17.91
C VAL A 76 2.11 5.23 -18.90
N ILE A 77 2.56 4.50 -19.90
CA ILE A 77 3.41 4.99 -20.98
C ILE A 77 2.53 5.42 -22.15
N ARG A 78 2.67 6.66 -22.61
CA ARG A 78 1.91 7.16 -23.74
C ARG A 78 2.80 7.62 -24.89
N TYR A 79 2.54 7.09 -26.06
CA TYR A 79 3.04 7.57 -27.32
C TYR A 79 2.02 8.50 -27.98
N PHE A 80 2.49 9.59 -28.57
CA PHE A 80 1.60 10.49 -29.29
C PHE A 80 1.32 9.96 -30.70
N GLY A 81 0.07 9.65 -30.99
CA GLY A 81 -0.37 9.07 -32.26
C GLY A 81 -0.81 10.10 -33.32
N GLY A 82 -0.43 11.37 -33.17
CA GLY A 82 -0.75 12.43 -34.16
C GLY A 82 -2.13 13.09 -33.97
N ILE A 83 -3.00 12.56 -33.09
CA ILE A 83 -4.33 13.12 -32.82
C ILE A 83 -4.38 13.62 -31.38
N LEU A 84 -4.85 14.86 -31.20
CA LEU A 84 -5.04 15.43 -29.87
C LEU A 84 -6.32 14.89 -29.24
N LEU A 85 -6.20 14.27 -28.06
CA LEU A 85 -7.34 13.73 -27.31
C LEU A 85 -8.13 14.82 -26.56
N GLY A 86 -7.52 15.97 -26.31
CA GLY A 86 -8.02 16.98 -25.39
C GLY A 86 -7.94 16.52 -23.92
N THR A 87 -8.21 17.43 -22.98
CA THR A 87 -8.12 17.15 -21.54
C THR A 87 -9.09 16.05 -21.11
N GLY A 88 -10.33 16.09 -21.58
CA GLY A 88 -11.34 15.06 -21.28
C GLY A 88 -10.96 13.69 -21.83
N GLY A 89 -10.47 13.62 -23.06
CA GLY A 89 -10.02 12.36 -23.67
C GLY A 89 -8.79 11.77 -22.98
N LEU A 90 -7.84 12.62 -22.53
CA LEU A 90 -6.69 12.18 -21.74
C LEU A 90 -7.12 11.55 -20.41
N ILE A 91 -8.00 12.20 -19.66
CA ILE A 91 -8.53 11.68 -18.39
C ILE A 91 -9.13 10.29 -18.59
N VAL A 92 -9.95 10.10 -19.61
CA VAL A 92 -10.58 8.81 -19.93
C VAL A 92 -9.52 7.78 -20.31
N ALA A 93 -8.56 8.15 -21.18
CA ALA A 93 -7.51 7.23 -21.63
C ALA A 93 -6.64 6.71 -20.47
N TYR A 94 -6.17 7.60 -19.58
CA TYR A 94 -5.36 7.21 -18.42
C TYR A 94 -6.16 6.38 -17.40
N LYS A 95 -7.43 6.73 -17.19
CA LYS A 95 -8.36 5.98 -16.35
C LYS A 95 -8.57 4.56 -16.88
N GLU A 96 -8.91 4.40 -18.15
CA GLU A 96 -9.17 3.10 -18.74
C GLU A 96 -7.92 2.23 -18.85
N ALA A 97 -6.75 2.81 -19.20
CA ALA A 97 -5.49 2.09 -19.19
C ALA A 97 -5.14 1.54 -17.80
N THR A 98 -5.35 2.35 -16.77
CA THR A 98 -5.12 1.92 -15.37
C THR A 98 -6.08 0.82 -14.96
N LYS A 99 -7.37 0.98 -15.28
CA LYS A 99 -8.41 -0.02 -14.98
C LYS A 99 -8.11 -1.35 -15.66
N ASP A 100 -7.69 -1.32 -16.91
CA ASP A 100 -7.30 -2.53 -17.64
C ASP A 100 -6.10 -3.22 -16.99
N ALA A 101 -5.04 -2.48 -16.68
CA ALA A 101 -3.86 -3.02 -15.99
C ALA A 101 -4.22 -3.66 -14.63
N LEU A 102 -5.05 -3.00 -13.83
CA LEU A 102 -5.51 -3.52 -12.54
C LEU A 102 -6.37 -4.78 -12.67
N SER A 103 -7.17 -4.90 -13.74
CA SER A 103 -7.99 -6.08 -13.98
C SER A 103 -7.17 -7.34 -14.30
N HIS A 104 -5.96 -7.17 -14.81
CA HIS A 104 -5.01 -8.26 -15.10
C HIS A 104 -3.97 -8.50 -13.98
N ALA A 105 -3.98 -7.66 -12.94
CA ALA A 105 -3.06 -7.79 -11.82
C ALA A 105 -3.55 -8.82 -10.78
N THR A 106 -2.61 -9.54 -10.19
CA THR A 106 -2.90 -10.39 -9.02
C THR A 106 -2.91 -9.54 -7.77
N ILE A 107 -4.11 -9.23 -7.26
CA ILE A 107 -4.30 -8.47 -6.03
C ILE A 107 -4.33 -9.45 -4.87
N ILE A 108 -3.48 -9.21 -3.86
CA ILE A 108 -3.41 -10.00 -2.63
C ILE A 108 -3.83 -9.16 -1.43
N GLN A 109 -4.61 -9.74 -0.55
CA GLN A 109 -4.96 -9.12 0.73
C GLN A 109 -4.01 -9.63 1.81
N LYS A 110 -3.43 -8.70 2.57
CA LYS A 110 -2.54 -9.01 3.70
C LYS A 110 -3.05 -8.33 4.96
N ASP A 111 -2.92 -9.04 6.09
CA ASP A 111 -3.16 -8.44 7.40
C ASP A 111 -2.05 -7.42 7.73
N VAL A 112 -2.43 -6.32 8.35
CA VAL A 112 -1.47 -5.39 8.95
C VAL A 112 -1.01 -5.98 10.28
N LEU A 113 0.28 -6.30 10.37
CA LEU A 113 0.91 -6.82 11.57
C LEU A 113 1.59 -5.69 12.35
N ILE A 114 1.46 -5.74 13.66
CA ILE A 114 2.15 -4.83 14.59
C ILE A 114 2.86 -5.62 15.68
N ASN A 115 3.94 -5.08 16.19
CA ASN A 115 4.64 -5.64 17.33
C ASN A 115 4.12 -4.98 18.61
N LYS A 116 3.66 -5.79 19.55
CA LYS A 116 3.16 -5.33 20.86
C LYS A 116 3.89 -6.05 21.99
N GLN A 117 4.42 -5.28 22.91
CA GLN A 117 4.99 -5.81 24.15
C GLN A 117 3.91 -5.81 25.22
N ILE A 118 3.74 -6.94 25.89
CA ILE A 118 2.84 -7.12 27.04
C ILE A 118 3.64 -7.62 28.23
N SER A 119 3.27 -7.16 29.43
CA SER A 119 3.80 -7.66 30.70
C SER A 119 2.65 -8.03 31.62
N PHE A 120 2.71 -9.19 32.22
CA PHE A 120 1.64 -9.74 33.06
C PHE A 120 2.18 -10.69 34.14
N SER A 121 1.42 -10.90 35.20
CA SER A 121 1.76 -11.87 36.25
C SER A 121 1.55 -13.30 35.76
N TYR A 122 2.31 -14.26 36.34
CA TYR A 122 2.17 -15.68 35.98
C TYR A 122 0.77 -16.23 36.15
N GLU A 123 -0.04 -15.69 37.05
CA GLU A 123 -1.44 -16.08 37.24
C GLU A 123 -2.28 -15.93 35.98
N LYS A 124 -1.95 -14.91 35.13
CA LYS A 124 -2.63 -14.65 33.86
C LYS A 124 -2.07 -15.43 32.66
N MET A 125 -1.03 -16.23 32.87
CA MET A 125 -0.37 -16.97 31.80
C MET A 125 -1.35 -17.80 30.95
N SER A 126 -2.25 -18.54 31.60
CA SER A 126 -3.21 -19.41 30.92
C SER A 126 -4.19 -18.61 30.04
N GLU A 127 -4.64 -17.44 30.51
CA GLU A 127 -5.54 -16.55 29.79
C GLU A 127 -4.84 -15.95 28.54
N ILE A 128 -3.63 -15.43 28.74
CA ILE A 128 -2.83 -14.84 27.67
C ILE A 128 -2.48 -15.90 26.62
N MET A 129 -2.05 -17.09 27.01
CA MET A 129 -1.74 -18.19 26.07
C MET A 129 -2.97 -18.68 25.30
N ARG A 130 -4.16 -18.62 25.91
CA ARG A 130 -5.42 -18.90 25.22
C ARG A 130 -5.68 -17.82 24.16
N THR A 131 -5.58 -16.54 24.52
CA THR A 131 -5.76 -15.41 23.58
C THR A 131 -4.79 -15.51 22.41
N ILE A 132 -3.50 -15.81 22.67
CA ILE A 132 -2.46 -16.00 21.65
C ILE A 132 -2.87 -17.10 20.66
N ARG A 133 -3.39 -18.21 21.15
CA ARG A 133 -3.84 -19.33 20.32
C ARG A 133 -5.08 -18.98 19.50
N ASP A 134 -6.08 -18.36 20.13
CA ASP A 134 -7.35 -18.00 19.49
C ASP A 134 -7.16 -16.93 18.40
N THR A 135 -6.16 -16.05 18.55
CA THR A 135 -5.81 -15.00 17.56
C THR A 135 -4.72 -15.42 16.59
N GLN A 136 -4.16 -16.62 16.73
CA GLN A 136 -3.01 -17.08 15.93
C GLN A 136 -1.83 -16.10 15.98
N THR A 137 -1.63 -15.48 17.15
CA THR A 137 -0.57 -14.52 17.40
C THR A 137 0.78 -15.21 17.50
N LYS A 138 1.82 -14.61 16.91
CA LYS A 138 3.19 -15.11 16.98
C LYS A 138 3.94 -14.48 18.14
N ILE A 139 4.57 -15.32 18.98
CA ILE A 139 5.48 -14.87 20.03
C ILE A 139 6.86 -14.66 19.40
N LEU A 140 7.39 -13.45 19.49
CA LEU A 140 8.72 -13.08 19.00
C LEU A 140 9.79 -13.27 20.06
N SER A 141 9.49 -12.89 21.31
CA SER A 141 10.35 -13.12 22.47
C SER A 141 9.51 -13.28 23.73
N GLN A 142 10.08 -13.96 24.72
CA GLN A 142 9.46 -14.20 26.03
C GLN A 142 10.53 -14.17 27.09
N GLU A 143 10.33 -13.36 28.12
CA GLU A 143 11.24 -13.20 29.24
C GLU A 143 10.49 -13.39 30.55
N TYR A 144 11.11 -14.11 31.47
CA TYR A 144 10.58 -14.37 32.80
C TYR A 144 11.37 -13.58 33.82
N SER A 145 10.69 -12.84 34.67
CA SER A 145 11.27 -12.11 35.77
C SER A 145 11.15 -12.89 37.07
N SER A 146 12.13 -12.72 37.97
CA SER A 146 12.15 -13.35 39.30
C SER A 146 11.05 -12.83 40.25
N ASP A 147 10.41 -11.72 39.91
CA ASP A 147 9.30 -11.13 40.65
C ASP A 147 7.92 -11.70 40.31
N GLY A 148 7.87 -12.76 39.49
CA GLY A 148 6.63 -13.44 39.11
C GLY A 148 5.91 -12.81 37.92
N HIS A 149 6.61 -12.00 37.09
CA HIS A 149 6.08 -11.41 35.86
C HIS A 149 6.70 -12.07 34.62
N CYS A 150 5.92 -12.10 33.55
CA CYS A 150 6.34 -12.51 32.22
C CYS A 150 6.17 -11.32 31.28
N THR A 151 7.19 -11.05 30.47
CA THR A 151 7.14 -10.05 29.39
C THR A 151 7.23 -10.77 28.06
N MET A 152 6.32 -10.51 27.16
CA MET A 152 6.28 -11.09 25.81
C MET A 152 6.26 -9.99 24.76
N LEU A 153 7.04 -10.17 23.71
CA LEU A 153 6.92 -9.41 22.47
C LEU A 153 6.13 -10.25 21.48
N LEU A 154 5.00 -9.72 21.03
CA LEU A 154 4.04 -10.40 20.17
C LEU A 154 3.97 -9.71 18.80
N GLU A 155 3.90 -10.48 17.73
CA GLU A 155 3.49 -10.01 16.41
C GLU A 155 2.00 -10.32 16.25
N ILE A 156 1.17 -9.29 16.27
CA ILE A 156 -0.29 -9.41 16.26
C ILE A 156 -0.89 -8.74 15.02
N LYS A 157 -2.05 -9.21 14.59
CA LYS A 157 -2.85 -8.48 13.61
C LYS A 157 -3.36 -7.18 14.26
N LYS A 158 -3.25 -6.05 13.58
CA LYS A 158 -3.75 -4.75 14.08
C LYS A 158 -5.20 -4.82 14.54
N THR A 159 -6.03 -5.62 13.87
CA THR A 159 -7.43 -5.86 14.23
C THR A 159 -7.61 -6.55 15.58
N HIS A 160 -6.58 -7.20 16.12
CA HIS A 160 -6.59 -7.90 17.41
C HIS A 160 -5.88 -7.10 18.52
N GLU A 161 -5.44 -5.87 18.25
CA GLU A 161 -4.68 -5.04 19.20
C GLU A 161 -5.38 -4.87 20.55
N GLY A 162 -6.70 -4.70 20.54
CA GLY A 162 -7.51 -4.54 21.76
C GLY A 162 -7.75 -5.81 22.58
N ARG A 163 -7.24 -6.98 22.13
CA ARG A 163 -7.37 -8.24 22.86
C ARG A 163 -6.20 -8.51 23.82
N PHE A 164 -5.15 -7.74 23.71
CA PHE A 164 -3.95 -7.76 24.51
C PHE A 164 -3.77 -6.39 25.19
#